data_67f32908dbedf80869a9e49e080af258
#
_entry.id   67f32908dbedf80869a9e49e080af258
#
_cell.length_a   1.000
_cell.length_b   1.000
_cell.length_c   1.000
_cell.angle_alpha   90.00
_cell.angle_beta   90.00
_cell.angle_gamma   90.00
#
_symmetry.space_group_name_H-M   'P 1'
#
loop_
_entity.id
_entity.type
_entity.pdbx_description
1 polymer ?
#
loop_
_entity_poly.entity_id
_entity_poly.type
_entity_poly.pdbx_seq_one_letter_code
_entity_poly.pdbx_strand_id
1 'polypeptide(L)'
;MTDVYSQERQNLSSFIDHLQGHLSDHKQHVIIEFNAEQELNTNEIKQLETIEKQIRGNNLSFVVVSLTLGYDSSDTLTVVPSIDEAYDLISFEEMQRDLLG
;
A
#
# COMPACT_ATOMS: atom_id res chain seq x y z
N MET A 1 12.95 -2.19 -7.42
CA MET A 1 12.83 -3.20 -6.37
C MET A 1 11.63 -2.92 -5.50
N THR A 2 11.04 -3.94 -4.90
CA THR A 2 9.78 -3.80 -4.16
C THR A 2 9.88 -4.46 -2.80
N ASP A 3 9.47 -3.74 -1.76
CA ASP A 3 9.41 -4.28 -0.40
C ASP A 3 7.97 -4.68 -0.07
N VAL A 4 7.83 -5.84 0.55
CA VAL A 4 6.52 -6.34 0.99
C VAL A 4 6.48 -6.37 2.51
N TYR A 5 5.45 -5.75 3.07
CA TYR A 5 5.20 -5.74 4.51
C TYR A 5 3.90 -6.47 4.78
N SER A 6 3.94 -7.51 5.60
CA SER A 6 2.76 -8.31 5.96
C SER A 6 2.39 -8.08 7.40
N GLN A 7 1.10 -7.87 7.65
CA GLN A 7 0.58 -7.69 9.00
C GLN A 7 0.79 -8.92 9.86
N GLU A 8 0.54 -10.10 9.32
CA GLU A 8 0.64 -11.39 10.01
C GLU A 8 -0.18 -11.39 11.30
N ARG A 9 0.48 -11.48 12.45
CA ARG A 9 -0.17 -11.53 13.77
C ARG A 9 -0.13 -10.20 14.51
N GLN A 10 0.37 -9.15 13.87
CA GLN A 10 0.45 -7.85 14.51
C GLN A 10 -0.94 -7.23 14.64
N ASN A 11 -1.12 -6.44 15.71
CA ASN A 11 -2.30 -5.60 15.85
C ASN A 11 -2.33 -4.58 14.71
N LEU A 12 -3.50 -4.33 14.15
CA LEU A 12 -3.65 -3.46 12.99
C LEU A 12 -3.12 -2.04 13.26
N SER A 13 -3.49 -1.44 14.38
CA SER A 13 -3.03 -0.09 14.73
C SER A 13 -1.51 -0.04 14.87
N SER A 14 -0.92 -1.03 15.54
CA SER A 14 0.54 -1.11 15.72
C SER A 14 1.24 -1.27 14.37
N PHE A 15 0.69 -2.08 13.50
CA PHE A 15 1.26 -2.31 12.16
C PHE A 15 1.27 -1.01 11.35
N ILE A 16 0.16 -0.29 11.33
CA ILE A 16 0.03 0.98 10.58
C ILE A 16 0.94 2.04 11.18
N ASP A 17 1.01 2.17 12.49
CA ASP A 17 1.90 3.13 13.15
C ASP A 17 3.36 2.84 12.81
N HIS A 18 3.74 1.57 12.81
CA HIS A 18 5.09 1.14 12.43
C HIS A 18 5.40 1.54 10.99
N LEU A 19 4.45 1.33 10.08
CA LEU A 19 4.61 1.69 8.67
C LEU A 19 4.81 3.18 8.49
N GLN A 20 4.05 4.02 9.19
CA GLN A 20 4.18 5.47 9.07
C GLN A 20 5.59 5.94 9.44
N GLY A 21 6.14 5.42 10.53
CA GLY A 21 7.47 5.78 10.97
C GLY A 21 8.58 5.22 10.07
N HIS A 22 8.33 4.07 9.48
CA HIS A 22 9.35 3.36 8.69
C HIS A 22 9.39 3.81 7.22
N LEU A 23 8.25 4.21 6.67
CA LEU A 23 8.12 4.49 5.25
C LEU A 23 8.28 5.97 4.86
N SER A 24 8.50 6.87 5.82
CA SER A 24 8.59 8.31 5.54
C SER A 24 9.72 8.64 4.55
N ASP A 25 10.84 7.92 4.59
CA ASP A 25 11.98 8.13 3.71
C ASP A 25 12.25 6.94 2.79
N HIS A 26 11.22 6.16 2.51
CA HIS A 26 11.38 4.94 1.73
C HIS A 26 11.71 5.23 0.28
N LYS A 27 12.58 4.40 -0.31
CA LYS A 27 13.08 4.60 -1.68
C LYS A 27 12.76 3.44 -2.62
N GLN A 28 11.85 2.55 -2.22
CA GLN A 28 11.44 1.41 -3.02
C GLN A 28 9.93 1.34 -3.11
N HIS A 29 9.43 0.65 -4.13
CA HIS A 29 7.99 0.36 -4.20
C HIS A 29 7.56 -0.43 -2.98
N VAL A 30 6.32 -0.26 -2.54
CA VAL A 30 5.81 -0.86 -1.31
C VAL A 30 4.52 -1.62 -1.57
N ILE A 31 4.46 -2.85 -1.08
CA ILE A 31 3.24 -3.64 -1.03
C ILE A 31 2.93 -3.90 0.44
N ILE A 32 1.71 -3.57 0.85
CA ILE A 32 1.23 -3.82 2.21
C ILE A 32 0.17 -4.92 2.15
N GLU A 33 0.42 -6.03 2.85
CA GLU A 33 -0.53 -7.13 2.91
C GLU A 33 -1.20 -7.17 4.27
N PHE A 34 -2.53 -7.02 4.28
CA PHE A 34 -3.31 -7.09 5.50
C PHE A 34 -3.87 -8.50 5.72
N ASN A 35 -4.08 -8.84 6.99
CA ASN A 35 -4.78 -10.05 7.37
C ASN A 35 -6.20 -10.02 6.81
N ALA A 36 -6.66 -11.12 6.21
CA ALA A 36 -7.96 -11.20 5.55
C ALA A 36 -9.15 -10.98 6.50
N GLU A 37 -8.94 -11.15 7.80
CA GLU A 37 -10.00 -11.00 8.80
C GLU A 37 -10.11 -9.59 9.37
N GLN A 38 -9.23 -8.67 8.94
CA GLN A 38 -9.19 -7.31 9.48
C GLN A 38 -10.00 -6.35 8.62
N GLU A 39 -10.76 -5.48 9.28
CA GLU A 39 -11.46 -4.37 8.63
C GLU A 39 -10.80 -3.06 9.04
N LEU A 40 -10.56 -2.19 8.07
CA LEU A 40 -9.96 -0.88 8.33
C LEU A 40 -11.04 0.14 8.66
N ASN A 41 -10.83 0.94 9.71
CA ASN A 41 -11.71 2.04 10.01
C ASN A 41 -11.27 3.30 9.22
N THR A 42 -12.06 4.36 9.32
CA THR A 42 -11.82 5.60 8.58
C THR A 42 -10.46 6.21 8.92
N ASN A 43 -10.06 6.20 10.18
CA ASN A 43 -8.77 6.76 10.60
C ASN A 43 -7.61 5.97 10.02
N GLU A 44 -7.71 4.64 10.01
CA GLU A 44 -6.68 3.76 9.46
C GLU A 44 -6.54 3.97 7.96
N ILE A 45 -7.65 4.11 7.24
CA ILE A 45 -7.64 4.41 5.82
C ILE A 45 -6.94 5.74 5.56
N LYS A 46 -7.23 6.77 6.35
CA LYS A 46 -6.58 8.08 6.21
C LYS A 46 -5.08 8.01 6.46
N GLN A 47 -4.64 7.21 7.42
CA GLN A 47 -3.22 7.01 7.67
C GLN A 47 -2.54 6.37 6.46
N LEU A 48 -3.17 5.37 5.86
CA LEU A 48 -2.65 4.72 4.65
C LEU A 48 -2.63 5.67 3.47
N GLU A 49 -3.64 6.51 3.32
CA GLU A 49 -3.68 7.52 2.27
C GLU A 49 -2.53 8.52 2.39
N THR A 50 -2.18 8.89 3.61
CA THR A 50 -1.03 9.77 3.86
C THR A 50 0.27 9.10 3.45
N ILE A 51 0.44 7.83 3.78
CA ILE A 51 1.62 7.05 3.38
C ILE A 51 1.68 6.96 1.85
N GLU A 52 0.56 6.68 1.20
CA GLU A 52 0.51 6.56 -0.25
C GLU A 52 0.95 7.87 -0.92
N LYS A 53 0.48 9.01 -0.43
CA LYS A 53 0.88 10.30 -0.98
C LYS A 53 2.39 10.52 -0.88
N GLN A 54 2.98 10.14 0.24
CA GLN A 54 4.43 10.26 0.45
C GLN A 54 5.21 9.37 -0.53
N ILE A 55 4.80 8.13 -0.66
CA ILE A 55 5.47 7.16 -1.55
C ILE A 55 5.33 7.60 -3.00
N ARG A 56 4.12 7.96 -3.44
CA ARG A 56 3.89 8.39 -4.82
C ARG A 56 4.55 9.72 -5.13
N GLY A 57 4.70 10.58 -4.14
CA GLY A 57 5.44 11.83 -4.30
C GLY A 57 6.91 11.62 -4.64
N ASN A 58 7.45 10.44 -4.35
CA ASN A 58 8.82 10.05 -4.69
C ASN A 58 8.89 9.20 -5.97
N ASN A 59 7.82 9.18 -6.76
CA ASN A 59 7.70 8.37 -7.98
C ASN A 59 7.78 6.87 -7.73
N LEU A 60 7.28 6.44 -6.59
CA LEU A 60 7.23 5.04 -6.19
C LEU A 60 5.77 4.57 -6.13
N SER A 61 5.56 3.26 -6.25
CA SER A 61 4.24 2.66 -6.16
C SER A 61 3.95 2.19 -4.75
N PHE A 62 2.71 2.33 -4.33
CA PHE A 62 2.20 1.85 -3.05
C PHE A 62 0.91 1.09 -3.31
N VAL A 63 0.87 -0.19 -2.96
CA VAL A 63 -0.27 -1.05 -3.23
C VAL A 63 -0.67 -1.79 -1.96
N VAL A 64 -1.96 -1.82 -1.68
CA VAL A 64 -2.53 -2.53 -0.53
C VAL A 64 -3.14 -3.84 -1.01
N VAL A 65 -2.77 -4.94 -0.37
CA VAL A 65 -3.36 -6.26 -0.63
C VAL A 65 -4.33 -6.57 0.49
N SER A 66 -5.61 -6.70 0.16
CA SER A 66 -6.65 -7.00 1.14
C SER A 66 -7.84 -7.68 0.47
N LEU A 67 -8.36 -8.71 1.11
CA LEU A 67 -9.59 -9.39 0.66
C LEU A 67 -10.86 -8.73 1.22
N THR A 68 -10.74 -7.94 2.28
CA THR A 68 -11.88 -7.33 2.96
C THR A 68 -12.09 -5.87 2.58
N LEU A 69 -11.02 -5.16 2.21
CA LEU A 69 -11.10 -3.76 1.81
C LEU A 69 -11.50 -3.69 0.33
N GLY A 70 -12.66 -3.13 0.05
CA GLY A 70 -13.16 -3.02 -1.32
C GLY A 70 -12.49 -1.88 -2.10
N TYR A 71 -12.61 -1.90 -3.42
CA TYR A 71 -12.05 -0.85 -4.30
C TYR A 71 -12.62 0.53 -4.01
N ASP A 72 -13.85 0.58 -3.53
CA ASP A 72 -14.57 1.82 -3.23
C ASP A 72 -14.44 2.27 -1.78
N SER A 73 -13.63 1.59 -0.98
CA SER A 73 -13.38 1.99 0.41
C SER A 73 -12.59 3.29 0.50
N SER A 74 -11.82 3.63 -0.55
CA SER A 74 -11.06 4.86 -0.64
C SER A 74 -10.84 5.21 -2.10
N ASP A 75 -10.95 6.50 -2.43
CA ASP A 75 -10.69 6.98 -3.80
C ASP A 75 -9.21 7.07 -4.12
N THR A 76 -8.35 7.07 -3.10
CA THR A 76 -6.92 7.29 -3.28
C THR A 76 -6.08 6.03 -3.10
N LEU A 77 -6.53 5.08 -2.28
CA LEU A 77 -5.78 3.85 -2.06
C LEU A 77 -5.92 2.89 -3.23
N THR A 78 -4.79 2.33 -3.61
CA THR A 78 -4.76 1.27 -4.62
C THR A 78 -4.84 -0.07 -3.90
N VAL A 79 -5.95 -0.79 -4.07
CA VAL A 79 -6.21 -2.05 -3.38
C VAL A 79 -6.37 -3.17 -4.40
N VAL A 80 -5.70 -4.28 -4.15
CA VAL A 80 -5.81 -5.50 -4.97
C VAL A 80 -6.02 -6.71 -4.07
N PRO A 81 -6.59 -7.81 -4.58
CA PRO A 81 -6.88 -8.98 -3.74
C PRO A 81 -5.71 -9.93 -3.52
N SER A 82 -4.60 -9.80 -4.27
CA SER A 82 -3.47 -10.71 -4.14
C SER A 82 -2.15 -10.01 -4.37
N ILE A 83 -1.07 -10.63 -3.87
CA ILE A 83 0.30 -10.14 -4.06
C ILE A 83 0.69 -10.19 -5.53
N ASP A 84 0.29 -11.22 -6.26
CA ASP A 84 0.60 -11.32 -7.69
C ASP A 84 0.04 -10.13 -8.47
N GLU A 85 -1.20 -9.74 -8.17
CA GLU A 85 -1.81 -8.58 -8.81
C GLU A 85 -1.11 -7.28 -8.40
N ALA A 86 -0.61 -7.20 -7.16
CA ALA A 86 0.16 -6.05 -6.70
C ALA A 86 1.44 -5.89 -7.50
N TYR A 87 2.18 -6.96 -7.75
CA TYR A 87 3.39 -6.92 -8.57
C TYR A 87 3.08 -6.54 -10.02
N ASP A 88 2.01 -7.09 -10.58
CA ASP A 88 1.60 -6.76 -11.94
C ASP A 88 1.27 -5.26 -12.07
N LEU A 89 0.57 -4.73 -11.10
CA LEU A 89 0.20 -3.32 -11.08
C LEU A 89 1.44 -2.42 -10.97
N ILE A 90 2.39 -2.77 -10.12
CA ILE A 90 3.64 -2.00 -9.99
C ILE A 90 4.41 -2.01 -11.29
N SER A 91 4.52 -3.16 -11.95
CA SER A 91 5.20 -3.27 -13.24
C SER A 91 4.53 -2.38 -14.29
N PHE A 92 3.20 -2.36 -14.30
CA PHE A 92 2.43 -1.51 -15.20
C PHE A 92 2.70 -0.02 -14.93
N GLU A 93 2.71 0.38 -13.67
CA GLU A 93 2.98 1.77 -13.28
C GLU A 93 4.39 2.20 -13.63
N GLU A 94 5.37 1.32 -13.47
CA GLU A 94 6.75 1.59 -13.89
C GLU A 94 6.83 1.84 -15.40
N MET A 95 6.14 1.03 -16.19
CA MET A 95 6.10 1.21 -17.63
C MET A 95 5.47 2.55 -18.01
N GLN A 96 4.40 2.95 -17.33
CA GLN A 96 3.76 4.25 -17.56
C GLN A 96 4.71 5.40 -17.23
N ARG A 97 5.45 5.31 -16.14
CA ARG A 97 6.42 6.33 -15.77
C ARG A 97 7.52 6.48 -16.82
N ASP A 98 8.02 5.37 -17.33
CA ASP A 98 9.04 5.38 -18.39
C ASP A 98 8.52 6.04 -19.66
N LEU A 99 7.26 5.81 -20.01
CA LEU A 99 6.66 6.42 -21.21
C LEU A 99 6.41 7.92 -21.04
N LEU A 100 6.12 8.37 -19.83
CA LEU A 100 5.77 9.76 -19.55
C LEU A 100 6.99 10.60 -19.14
N GLY A 101 8.01 9.96 -18.69
CA GLY A 101 9.15 10.62 -18.14
C GLY A 101 10.44 10.41 -18.83
#